data_d42ec41e9e536807ef139a34f73cec9e
#
_entry.id   d42ec41e9e536807ef139a34f73cec9e
#
_cell.length_a   1.000
_cell.length_b   1.000
_cell.length_c   1.000
_cell.angle_alpha   90.00
_cell.angle_beta   90.00
_cell.angle_gamma   90.00
#
_symmetry.space_group_name_H-M   'P 1'
#
loop_
_entity.id
_entity.type
_entity.pdbx_description
1 polymer ?
#
loop_
_entity_poly.entity_id
_entity_poly.type
_entity_poly.pdbx_seq_one_letter_code
_entity_poly.pdbx_strand_id
1 'polypeptide(L)'
;MKFRSGKKLGLAWAIPAAFFLCNPVIAFFDVLPDCIGYFFLLAALSRVADLNQELGEARRCFRILFGIGIGALAVQFYLYTVLPDRVEQMNRYERPTLLLLFSFLMFVLQCIFLIPAWRHLFSGMQLLAQCHGGNAILPEKTRGSYCDGLSAFFSAEAVLSSLLSVLPEATVLASMEYEAGNRLFPFDWYTYIRLFRAIALILLLILSVAALIRLLGFWKRVLSDAGWMDSLEALYRREVLTDRSLFLRRQMRAAFFLLVVGTVFSGNLRIEERQLLPGVVAALLIAGGAFLLRENFPGRRAVFLSCAVLCAVSIAALACNTLYLRRYVPEASLYYADAYRLFLAVRILDGAE
;
A
#
# COMPACT_ATOMS: atom_id res chain seq x y z
N MET A 1 -6.08 21.50 -27.25
CA MET A 1 -6.61 20.38 -26.45
C MET A 1 -7.36 20.95 -25.25
N LYS A 2 -8.73 20.86 -25.22
CA LYS A 2 -9.51 21.29 -24.06
C LYS A 2 -9.24 20.27 -22.94
N PHE A 3 -8.32 20.58 -22.02
CA PHE A 3 -8.26 19.87 -20.76
C PHE A 3 -9.65 20.01 -20.10
N ARG A 4 -10.39 18.93 -20.06
CA ARG A 4 -11.54 18.82 -19.16
C ARG A 4 -10.98 19.19 -17.79
N SER A 5 -11.45 20.31 -17.25
CA SER A 5 -11.18 20.80 -15.91
C SER A 5 -11.18 19.60 -14.98
N GLY A 6 -9.98 19.20 -14.53
CA GLY A 6 -9.84 18.03 -13.70
C GLY A 6 -10.49 18.37 -12.37
N LYS A 7 -11.68 17.82 -12.13
CA LYS A 7 -12.47 18.09 -10.94
C LYS A 7 -11.55 18.14 -9.71
N LYS A 8 -11.39 19.34 -9.13
CA LYS A 8 -10.79 19.61 -7.82
C LYS A 8 -9.31 19.17 -7.68
N LEU A 9 -8.43 19.51 -8.65
CA LEU A 9 -6.98 19.22 -8.61
C LEU A 9 -6.59 17.74 -8.37
N GLY A 10 -7.54 16.82 -8.49
CA GLY A 10 -7.31 15.41 -8.21
C GLY A 10 -7.48 15.01 -6.75
N LEU A 11 -7.76 15.93 -5.82
CA LEU A 11 -7.95 15.64 -4.39
C LEU A 11 -9.09 14.69 -4.10
N ALA A 12 -10.03 14.49 -5.03
CA ALA A 12 -11.09 13.48 -4.90
C ALA A 12 -10.55 12.04 -4.73
N TRP A 13 -9.33 11.75 -5.20
CA TRP A 13 -8.66 10.46 -4.99
C TRP A 13 -8.30 10.20 -3.53
N ALA A 14 -8.31 11.21 -2.68
CA ALA A 14 -8.09 11.06 -1.25
C ALA A 14 -9.24 10.35 -0.53
N ILE A 15 -10.46 10.35 -1.10
CA ILE A 15 -11.59 9.61 -0.53
C ILE A 15 -11.37 8.09 -0.60
N PRO A 16 -11.12 7.47 -1.79
CA PRO A 16 -10.78 6.05 -1.83
C PRO A 16 -9.51 5.74 -1.04
N ALA A 17 -8.50 6.62 -1.02
CA ALA A 17 -7.32 6.43 -0.19
C ALA A 17 -7.66 6.20 1.29
N ALA A 18 -8.62 6.96 1.84
CA ALA A 18 -9.03 6.83 3.23
C ALA A 18 -9.55 5.42 3.59
N PHE A 19 -10.29 4.78 2.69
CA PHE A 19 -10.81 3.43 2.92
C PHE A 19 -9.69 2.37 2.99
N PHE A 20 -8.64 2.53 2.18
CA PHE A 20 -7.52 1.59 2.20
C PHE A 20 -6.55 1.85 3.35
N LEU A 21 -6.35 3.11 3.76
CA LEU A 21 -5.42 3.47 4.83
C LEU A 21 -5.99 3.32 6.24
N CYS A 22 -7.31 3.29 6.37
CA CYS A 22 -7.98 3.16 7.65
C CYS A 22 -8.61 1.76 7.79
N ASN A 23 -7.82 0.71 7.55
CA ASN A 23 -8.25 -0.66 7.75
C ASN A 23 -7.42 -1.35 8.85
N PRO A 24 -7.98 -2.34 9.59
CA PRO A 24 -7.24 -3.05 10.62
C PRO A 24 -6.25 -4.05 10.00
N VAL A 25 -4.99 -4.01 10.43
CA VAL A 25 -3.96 -5.00 10.12
C VAL A 25 -3.91 -6.03 11.26
N ILE A 26 -4.04 -7.32 10.94
CA ILE A 26 -4.09 -8.40 11.93
C ILE A 26 -2.97 -9.39 11.68
N ALA A 27 -2.12 -9.62 12.66
CA ALA A 27 -1.03 -10.58 12.56
C ALA A 27 -0.24 -10.43 11.26
N PHE A 28 0.12 -9.21 10.92
CA PHE A 28 0.77 -8.82 9.66
C PHE A 28 -0.10 -9.02 8.40
N PHE A 29 -1.37 -9.45 8.54
CA PHE A 29 -2.29 -9.59 7.42
C PHE A 29 -3.08 -8.30 7.20
N ASP A 30 -2.84 -7.66 6.05
CA ASP A 30 -3.54 -6.47 5.59
C ASP A 30 -4.66 -6.87 4.62
N VAL A 31 -5.91 -6.69 5.03
CA VAL A 31 -7.09 -7.09 4.23
C VAL A 31 -7.26 -6.18 3.01
N LEU A 32 -7.03 -4.88 3.20
CA LEU A 32 -7.06 -3.87 2.15
C LEU A 32 -5.66 -3.26 2.04
N PRO A 33 -4.83 -3.70 1.10
CA PRO A 33 -3.42 -3.33 1.08
C PRO A 33 -3.19 -1.82 1.14
N ASP A 34 -2.49 -1.38 2.18
CA ASP A 34 -2.14 0.03 2.42
C ASP A 34 -1.45 0.68 1.23
N CYS A 35 -0.68 -0.10 0.45
CA CYS A 35 -0.02 0.40 -0.74
C CYS A 35 -1.02 0.98 -1.76
N ILE A 36 -2.23 0.42 -1.89
CA ILE A 36 -3.29 0.96 -2.75
C ILE A 36 -3.77 2.30 -2.19
N GLY A 37 -3.91 2.41 -0.87
CA GLY A 37 -4.23 3.68 -0.19
C GLY A 37 -3.19 4.75 -0.46
N TYR A 38 -1.91 4.42 -0.29
CA TYR A 38 -0.81 5.34 -0.60
C TYR A 38 -0.77 5.73 -2.07
N PHE A 39 -1.05 4.80 -2.99
CA PHE A 39 -1.17 5.12 -4.42
C PHE A 39 -2.24 6.17 -4.69
N PHE A 40 -3.45 6.00 -4.17
CA PHE A 40 -4.53 6.98 -4.32
C PHE A 40 -4.19 8.32 -3.65
N LEU A 41 -3.56 8.31 -2.47
CA LEU A 41 -3.14 9.52 -1.79
C LEU A 41 -2.04 10.25 -2.57
N LEU A 42 -1.08 9.54 -3.13
CA LEU A 42 -0.06 10.11 -4.02
C LEU A 42 -0.67 10.72 -5.29
N ALA A 43 -1.71 10.08 -5.85
CA ALA A 43 -2.47 10.63 -6.97
C ALA A 43 -3.19 11.92 -6.56
N ALA A 44 -3.82 11.94 -5.38
CA ALA A 44 -4.48 13.12 -4.82
C ALA A 44 -3.50 14.29 -4.62
N LEU A 45 -2.34 14.01 -4.02
CA LEU A 45 -1.32 15.02 -3.71
C LEU A 45 -0.48 15.43 -4.92
N SER A 46 -0.58 14.74 -6.04
CA SER A 46 0.31 14.90 -7.19
C SER A 46 0.44 16.34 -7.71
N ARG A 47 -0.63 17.12 -7.64
CA ARG A 47 -0.66 18.52 -8.10
C ARG A 47 -0.49 19.51 -6.96
N VAL A 48 -1.11 19.26 -5.82
CA VAL A 48 -1.12 20.19 -4.69
C VAL A 48 0.24 20.22 -3.99
N ALA A 49 0.98 19.12 -4.00
CA ALA A 49 2.35 19.05 -3.47
C ALA A 49 3.36 19.99 -4.17
N ASP A 50 3.02 20.52 -5.35
CA ASP A 50 3.88 21.46 -6.07
C ASP A 50 3.70 22.89 -5.61
N LEU A 51 2.60 23.15 -4.91
CA LEU A 51 2.26 24.48 -4.41
C LEU A 51 2.88 24.79 -3.05
N ASN A 52 3.33 23.76 -2.31
CA ASN A 52 3.85 23.94 -0.97
C ASN A 52 4.92 22.88 -0.65
N GLN A 53 6.03 23.30 -0.04
CA GLN A 53 7.13 22.45 0.36
C GLN A 53 6.69 21.38 1.36
N GLU A 54 5.85 21.72 2.35
CA GLU A 54 5.33 20.77 3.35
C GLU A 54 4.59 19.60 2.67
N LEU A 55 3.72 19.89 1.71
CA LEU A 55 3.03 18.86 0.93
C LEU A 55 3.98 18.08 0.02
N GLY A 56 5.07 18.69 -0.40
CA GLY A 56 6.17 18.04 -1.11
C GLY A 56 6.85 16.97 -0.25
N GLU A 57 7.14 17.27 1.01
CA GLU A 57 7.71 16.33 1.98
C GLU A 57 6.70 15.25 2.36
N ALA A 58 5.44 15.60 2.60
CA ALA A 58 4.37 14.60 2.80
C ALA A 58 4.32 13.60 1.65
N ARG A 59 4.33 14.09 0.41
CA ARG A 59 4.36 13.25 -0.80
C ARG A 59 5.59 12.36 -0.86
N ARG A 60 6.76 12.85 -0.42
CA ARG A 60 7.99 12.07 -0.36
C ARG A 60 7.86 10.91 0.64
N CYS A 61 7.38 11.17 1.85
CA CYS A 61 7.15 10.16 2.87
C CYS A 61 6.13 9.11 2.40
N PHE A 62 4.98 9.52 1.83
CA PHE A 62 3.98 8.58 1.29
C PHE A 62 4.51 7.75 0.12
N ARG A 63 5.46 8.24 -0.67
CA ARG A 63 6.11 7.46 -1.73
C ARG A 63 7.00 6.36 -1.16
N ILE A 64 7.73 6.65 -0.08
CA ILE A 64 8.52 5.65 0.65
C ILE A 64 7.59 4.60 1.25
N LEU A 65 6.51 5.02 1.92
CA LEU A 65 5.50 4.12 2.48
C LEU A 65 4.82 3.25 1.41
N PHE A 66 4.57 3.78 0.23
CA PHE A 66 4.08 3.00 -0.91
C PHE A 66 5.05 1.86 -1.28
N GLY A 67 6.35 2.16 -1.36
CA GLY A 67 7.38 1.15 -1.63
C GLY A 67 7.46 0.10 -0.50
N ILE A 68 7.42 0.54 0.76
CA ILE A 68 7.36 -0.35 1.93
C ILE A 68 6.11 -1.24 1.88
N GLY A 69 4.94 -0.68 1.55
CA GLY A 69 3.69 -1.41 1.44
C GLY A 69 3.72 -2.50 0.36
N ILE A 70 4.38 -2.25 -0.78
CA ILE A 70 4.60 -3.30 -1.80
C ILE A 70 5.49 -4.41 -1.24
N GLY A 71 6.57 -4.06 -0.54
CA GLY A 71 7.45 -5.04 0.13
C GLY A 71 6.69 -5.86 1.18
N ALA A 72 5.83 -5.21 1.97
CA ALA A 72 4.98 -5.87 2.96
C ALA A 72 4.02 -6.89 2.32
N LEU A 73 3.42 -6.55 1.17
CA LEU A 73 2.57 -7.49 0.42
C LEU A 73 3.35 -8.72 -0.06
N ALA A 74 4.58 -8.53 -0.55
CA ALA A 74 5.42 -9.65 -0.96
C ALA A 74 5.75 -10.58 0.22
N VAL A 75 6.12 -10.01 1.36
CA VAL A 75 6.36 -10.77 2.60
C VAL A 75 5.10 -11.47 3.09
N GLN A 76 3.96 -10.79 3.07
CA GLN A 76 2.67 -11.34 3.43
C GLN A 76 2.29 -12.53 2.53
N PHE A 77 2.46 -12.38 1.23
CA PHE A 77 2.26 -13.47 0.29
C PHE A 77 3.16 -14.67 0.62
N TYR A 78 4.45 -14.43 0.88
CA TYR A 78 5.39 -15.50 1.29
C TYR A 78 4.95 -16.20 2.56
N LEU A 79 4.61 -15.45 3.62
CA LEU A 79 4.23 -16.00 4.92
C LEU A 79 2.94 -16.82 4.90
N TYR A 80 1.98 -16.47 4.03
CA TYR A 80 0.67 -17.12 4.00
C TYR A 80 0.49 -18.15 2.89
N THR A 81 1.34 -18.13 1.85
CA THR A 81 1.25 -19.06 0.73
C THR A 81 2.39 -20.07 0.66
N VAL A 82 3.61 -19.64 0.95
CA VAL A 82 4.80 -20.50 0.82
C VAL A 82 5.13 -21.20 2.15
N LEU A 83 5.10 -20.45 3.23
CA LEU A 83 5.48 -20.94 4.55
C LEU A 83 4.56 -22.07 5.11
N PRO A 84 3.23 -22.11 4.88
CA PRO A 84 2.37 -23.15 5.41
C PRO A 84 2.78 -24.56 5.01
N ASP A 85 3.35 -24.74 3.83
CA ASP A 85 3.75 -26.07 3.33
C ASP A 85 5.01 -26.61 4.05
N ARG A 86 5.75 -25.73 4.76
CA ARG A 86 6.93 -26.11 5.57
C ARG A 86 6.63 -26.23 7.06
N VAL A 87 5.41 -25.94 7.51
CA VAL A 87 5.05 -25.87 8.94
C VAL A 87 5.22 -27.21 9.67
N GLU A 88 5.13 -28.36 8.98
CA GLU A 88 5.37 -29.67 9.60
C GLU A 88 6.82 -29.86 10.07
N GLN A 89 7.76 -29.08 9.53
CA GLN A 89 9.19 -29.13 9.87
C GLN A 89 9.64 -27.99 10.81
N MET A 90 8.76 -26.99 11.05
CA MET A 90 9.10 -25.82 11.85
C MET A 90 8.81 -26.04 13.33
N ASN A 91 9.72 -25.54 14.18
CA ASN A 91 9.49 -25.46 15.62
C ASN A 91 8.25 -24.60 15.93
N ARG A 92 7.54 -24.93 17.02
CA ARG A 92 6.34 -24.22 17.52
C ARG A 92 6.46 -22.70 17.49
N TYR A 93 7.65 -22.17 17.75
CA TYR A 93 7.91 -20.74 17.89
C TYR A 93 8.49 -20.05 16.65
N GLU A 94 8.94 -20.78 15.64
CA GLU A 94 9.60 -20.16 14.47
C GLU A 94 8.68 -19.23 13.68
N ARG A 95 7.48 -19.69 13.35
CA ARG A 95 6.49 -18.89 12.62
C ARG A 95 6.03 -17.65 13.39
N PRO A 96 5.66 -17.73 14.67
CA PRO A 96 5.33 -16.56 15.47
C PRO A 96 6.50 -15.58 15.63
N THR A 97 7.73 -16.06 15.74
CA THR A 97 8.92 -15.23 15.81
C THR A 97 9.15 -14.44 14.52
N LEU A 98 8.95 -15.07 13.35
CA LEU A 98 9.01 -14.37 12.07
C LEU A 98 7.92 -13.31 11.94
N LEU A 99 6.69 -13.64 12.34
CA LEU A 99 5.58 -12.67 12.36
C LEU A 99 5.88 -11.48 13.28
N LEU A 100 6.43 -11.75 14.46
CA LEU A 100 6.86 -10.71 15.39
C LEU A 100 7.94 -9.81 14.78
N LEU A 101 8.95 -10.40 14.15
CA LEU A 101 10.04 -9.66 13.52
C LEU A 101 9.51 -8.71 12.44
N PHE A 102 8.65 -9.22 11.54
CA PHE A 102 8.08 -8.41 10.47
C PHE A 102 7.11 -7.36 10.98
N SER A 103 6.26 -7.68 11.96
CA SER A 103 5.36 -6.72 12.59
C SER A 103 6.13 -5.61 13.30
N PHE A 104 7.20 -5.95 14.01
CA PHE A 104 8.06 -4.96 14.66
C PHE A 104 8.81 -4.08 13.66
N LEU A 105 9.34 -4.67 12.58
CA LEU A 105 9.97 -3.90 11.51
C LEU A 105 8.98 -2.90 10.90
N MET A 106 7.75 -3.32 10.62
CA MET A 106 6.70 -2.45 10.09
C MET A 106 6.31 -1.36 11.09
N PHE A 107 6.23 -1.67 12.39
CA PHE A 107 6.02 -0.67 13.43
C PHE A 107 7.08 0.43 13.38
N VAL A 108 8.36 0.07 13.34
CA VAL A 108 9.47 1.04 13.28
C VAL A 108 9.38 1.90 12.00
N LEU A 109 9.15 1.27 10.84
CA LEU A 109 9.04 1.98 9.57
C LEU A 109 7.84 2.93 9.52
N GLN A 110 6.70 2.53 10.07
CA GLN A 110 5.52 3.38 10.20
C GLN A 110 5.78 4.57 11.13
N CYS A 111 6.40 4.37 12.28
CA CYS A 111 6.76 5.47 13.17
C CYS A 111 7.70 6.49 12.48
N ILE A 112 8.68 6.01 11.71
CA ILE A 112 9.67 6.89 11.04
C ILE A 112 9.04 7.67 9.87
N PHE A 113 8.15 7.08 9.09
CA PHE A 113 7.68 7.69 7.84
C PHE A 113 6.22 8.14 7.89
N LEU A 114 5.32 7.42 8.58
CA LEU A 114 3.89 7.72 8.59
C LEU A 114 3.56 8.92 9.49
N ILE A 115 4.23 9.02 10.66
CA ILE A 115 4.02 10.16 11.57
C ILE A 115 4.43 11.48 10.89
N PRO A 116 5.65 11.62 10.32
CA PRO A 116 6.01 12.83 9.58
C PRO A 116 5.10 13.06 8.37
N ALA A 117 4.70 12.00 7.65
CA ALA A 117 3.80 12.13 6.50
C ALA A 117 2.48 12.83 6.85
N TRP A 118 1.82 12.39 7.94
CA TRP A 118 0.60 13.03 8.42
C TRP A 118 0.82 14.46 8.90
N ARG A 119 1.91 14.71 9.64
CA ARG A 119 2.25 16.06 10.10
C ARG A 119 2.43 17.02 8.92
N HIS A 120 3.26 16.67 7.96
CA HIS A 120 3.49 17.49 6.77
C HIS A 120 2.23 17.66 5.92
N LEU A 121 1.37 16.62 5.83
CA LEU A 121 0.11 16.72 5.10
C LEU A 121 -0.83 17.76 5.72
N PHE A 122 -1.11 17.66 7.01
CA PHE A 122 -2.05 18.55 7.68
C PHE A 122 -1.49 19.98 7.83
N SER A 123 -0.21 20.11 8.18
CA SER A 123 0.48 21.39 8.23
C SER A 123 0.49 22.09 6.86
N GLY A 124 0.84 21.35 5.80
CA GLY A 124 0.84 21.88 4.45
C GLY A 124 -0.53 22.31 3.94
N MET A 125 -1.59 21.54 4.23
CA MET A 125 -2.96 21.90 3.89
C MET A 125 -3.43 23.13 4.67
N GLN A 126 -3.08 23.24 5.94
CA GLN A 126 -3.36 24.41 6.76
C GLN A 126 -2.68 25.67 6.21
N LEU A 127 -1.40 25.58 5.87
CA LEU A 127 -0.64 26.68 5.29
C LEU A 127 -1.26 27.16 3.98
N LEU A 128 -1.64 26.23 3.09
CA LEU A 128 -2.35 26.58 1.85
C LEU A 128 -3.69 27.26 2.12
N ALA A 129 -4.44 26.84 3.14
CA ALA A 129 -5.70 27.47 3.50
C ALA A 129 -5.49 28.89 4.03
N GLN A 130 -4.45 29.11 4.86
CA GLN A 130 -4.09 30.43 5.37
C GLN A 130 -3.68 31.38 4.25
N CYS A 131 -2.89 30.93 3.29
CA CYS A 131 -2.41 31.78 2.18
C CYS A 131 -3.47 32.06 1.13
N HIS A 132 -4.46 31.16 0.94
CA HIS A 132 -5.40 31.22 -0.18
C HIS A 132 -6.87 31.20 0.24
N GLY A 133 -7.17 31.52 1.52
CA GLY A 133 -8.53 31.76 2.00
C GLY A 133 -9.39 30.50 2.16
N GLY A 134 -8.80 29.36 2.56
CA GLY A 134 -9.54 28.12 2.82
C GLY A 134 -10.24 28.14 4.18
N ASN A 135 -11.43 28.74 4.25
CA ASN A 135 -12.16 28.93 5.53
C ASN A 135 -12.62 27.64 6.19
N ALA A 136 -12.81 26.57 5.43
CA ALA A 136 -13.34 25.29 5.94
C ALA A 136 -12.41 24.54 6.90
N ILE A 137 -11.11 24.82 6.86
CA ILE A 137 -10.09 24.14 7.69
C ILE A 137 -9.28 25.11 8.56
N LEU A 138 -9.54 26.43 8.45
CA LEU A 138 -8.93 27.41 9.33
C LEU A 138 -9.55 27.35 10.73
N PRO A 139 -8.79 27.66 11.80
CA PRO A 139 -9.29 27.63 13.16
C PRO A 139 -10.36 28.70 13.38
N GLU A 140 -11.49 28.32 13.93
CA GLU A 140 -12.37 29.27 14.62
C GLU A 140 -11.59 29.87 15.81
N LYS A 141 -11.72 31.18 16.02
CA LYS A 141 -10.92 32.03 16.91
C LYS A 141 -10.66 31.56 18.34
N THR A 142 -11.22 30.43 18.80
CA THR A 142 -11.24 30.02 20.20
C THR A 142 -10.75 28.60 20.52
N ARG A 143 -10.47 27.77 19.53
CA ARG A 143 -9.93 26.41 19.74
C ARG A 143 -8.79 26.16 18.79
N GLY A 144 -7.70 25.57 19.28
CA GLY A 144 -6.48 25.27 18.52
C GLY A 144 -6.74 24.72 17.09
N SER A 145 -5.74 24.79 16.25
CA SER A 145 -5.86 24.42 14.82
C SER A 145 -6.52 23.04 14.64
N TYR A 146 -7.55 22.98 13.81
CA TYR A 146 -8.19 21.70 13.44
C TYR A 146 -7.20 20.72 12.84
N CYS A 147 -6.27 21.21 12.01
CA CYS A 147 -5.22 20.41 11.40
C CYS A 147 -4.21 19.88 12.42
N ASP A 148 -3.87 20.65 13.45
CA ASP A 148 -2.97 20.20 14.52
C ASP A 148 -3.62 19.07 15.34
N GLY A 149 -4.90 19.18 15.61
CA GLY A 149 -5.66 18.12 16.28
C GLY A 149 -5.71 16.82 15.45
N LEU A 150 -5.87 16.93 14.13
CA LEU A 150 -5.82 15.77 13.23
C LEU A 150 -4.40 15.19 13.16
N SER A 151 -3.38 16.04 13.05
CA SER A 151 -1.98 15.61 13.04
C SER A 151 -1.61 14.82 14.30
N ALA A 152 -2.02 15.32 15.47
CA ALA A 152 -1.81 14.62 16.75
C ALA A 152 -2.57 13.30 16.79
N PHE A 153 -3.84 13.29 16.35
CA PHE A 153 -4.65 12.08 16.33
C PHE A 153 -4.04 10.99 15.41
N PHE A 154 -3.70 11.33 14.17
CA PHE A 154 -3.12 10.35 13.24
C PHE A 154 -1.71 9.92 13.63
N SER A 155 -0.95 10.77 14.31
CA SER A 155 0.34 10.36 14.88
C SER A 155 0.16 9.35 16.04
N ALA A 156 -0.81 9.59 16.91
CA ALA A 156 -1.14 8.67 18.00
C ALA A 156 -1.76 7.37 17.48
N GLU A 157 -2.62 7.46 16.48
CA GLU A 157 -3.24 6.32 15.81
C GLU A 157 -2.18 5.42 15.18
N ALA A 158 -1.21 5.98 14.45
CA ALA A 158 -0.12 5.22 13.83
C ALA A 158 0.72 4.45 14.87
N VAL A 159 1.02 5.05 16.01
CA VAL A 159 1.73 4.37 17.10
C VAL A 159 0.87 3.28 17.74
N LEU A 160 -0.38 3.59 18.06
CA LEU A 160 -1.26 2.68 18.77
C LEU A 160 -1.68 1.49 17.92
N SER A 161 -2.02 1.70 16.65
CA SER A 161 -2.35 0.62 15.71
C SER A 161 -1.17 -0.33 15.49
N SER A 162 0.01 0.23 15.31
CA SER A 162 1.23 -0.56 15.14
C SER A 162 1.59 -1.34 16.41
N LEU A 163 1.44 -0.73 17.59
CA LEU A 163 1.67 -1.42 18.87
C LEU A 163 0.69 -2.57 19.08
N LEU A 164 -0.59 -2.33 18.78
CA LEU A 164 -1.64 -3.37 18.90
C LEU A 164 -1.41 -4.52 17.90
N SER A 165 -0.81 -4.28 16.76
CA SER A 165 -0.47 -5.34 15.80
C SER A 165 0.73 -6.20 16.26
N VAL A 166 1.68 -5.63 17.00
CA VAL A 166 2.87 -6.33 17.52
C VAL A 166 2.57 -7.09 18.81
N LEU A 167 1.71 -6.54 19.67
CA LEU A 167 1.48 -7.04 21.04
C LEU A 167 1.09 -8.53 21.10
N PRO A 168 0.16 -9.04 20.29
CA PRO A 168 -0.19 -10.46 20.33
C PRO A 168 1.00 -11.37 19.99
N GLU A 169 1.81 -10.97 19.03
CA GLU A 169 2.97 -11.76 18.60
C GLU A 169 4.12 -11.71 19.62
N ALA A 170 4.21 -10.65 20.42
CA ALA A 170 5.18 -10.52 21.50
C ALA A 170 4.97 -11.56 22.61
N THR A 171 3.79 -12.18 22.73
CA THR A 171 3.53 -13.28 23.67
C THR A 171 4.45 -14.48 23.45
N VAL A 172 4.98 -14.65 22.23
CA VAL A 172 5.92 -15.74 21.94
C VAL A 172 7.22 -15.60 22.75
N LEU A 173 7.71 -14.37 22.91
CA LEU A 173 8.95 -14.11 23.69
C LEU A 173 8.73 -14.43 25.17
N ALA A 174 7.58 -14.03 25.71
CA ALA A 174 7.23 -14.33 27.10
C ALA A 174 7.10 -15.84 27.35
N SER A 175 6.62 -16.61 26.36
CA SER A 175 6.50 -18.06 26.48
C SER A 175 7.84 -18.79 26.33
N MET A 176 8.74 -18.28 25.50
CA MET A 176 10.12 -18.78 25.43
C MET A 176 10.84 -18.62 26.77
N GLU A 177 10.68 -17.46 27.43
CA GLU A 177 11.23 -17.19 28.75
C GLU A 177 10.60 -18.07 29.85
N TYR A 178 9.29 -18.37 29.74
CA TYR A 178 8.62 -19.29 30.62
C TYR A 178 9.20 -20.72 30.48
N GLU A 179 9.39 -21.23 29.26
CA GLU A 179 10.01 -22.55 29.04
C GLU A 179 11.46 -22.59 29.50
N ALA A 180 12.17 -21.45 29.46
CA ALA A 180 13.52 -21.31 30.02
C ALA A 180 13.56 -21.28 31.56
N GLY A 181 12.39 -21.32 32.23
CA GLY A 181 12.25 -21.33 33.68
C GLY A 181 12.37 -19.95 34.34
N ASN A 182 12.17 -18.87 33.60
CA ASN A 182 12.21 -17.51 34.13
C ASN A 182 10.98 -17.25 34.99
N ARG A 183 11.20 -16.97 36.29
CA ARG A 183 10.12 -16.72 37.28
C ARG A 183 9.29 -15.46 37.03
N LEU A 184 9.77 -14.53 36.19
CA LEU A 184 8.99 -13.35 35.80
C LEU A 184 7.76 -13.69 34.95
N PHE A 185 7.78 -14.84 34.29
CA PHE A 185 6.68 -15.31 33.46
C PHE A 185 6.06 -16.57 34.08
N PRO A 186 5.02 -16.45 34.94
CA PRO A 186 4.48 -17.56 35.73
C PRO A 186 3.64 -18.55 34.90
N PHE A 187 3.28 -18.23 33.67
CA PHE A 187 2.50 -19.09 32.80
C PHE A 187 2.80 -18.85 31.31
N ASP A 188 2.44 -19.83 30.47
CA ASP A 188 2.61 -19.76 29.02
C ASP A 188 1.59 -18.80 28.39
N TRP A 189 2.02 -17.59 28.11
CA TRP A 189 1.21 -16.53 27.48
C TRP A 189 0.81 -16.87 26.04
N TYR A 190 1.60 -17.68 25.35
CA TYR A 190 1.32 -18.05 23.96
C TYR A 190 0.03 -18.89 23.84
N THR A 191 -0.34 -19.63 24.88
CA THR A 191 -1.63 -20.34 24.95
C THR A 191 -2.82 -19.39 24.74
N TYR A 192 -2.70 -18.13 25.14
CA TYR A 192 -3.75 -17.13 25.02
C TYR A 192 -3.62 -16.23 23.77
N ILE A 193 -2.71 -16.52 22.85
CA ILE A 193 -2.44 -15.67 21.68
C ILE A 193 -3.70 -15.38 20.86
N ARG A 194 -4.61 -16.35 20.74
CA ARG A 194 -5.88 -16.17 20.01
C ARG A 194 -6.77 -15.13 20.68
N LEU A 195 -6.81 -15.09 22.00
CA LEU A 195 -7.56 -14.10 22.77
C LEU A 195 -6.94 -12.71 22.60
N PHE A 196 -5.61 -12.60 22.69
CA PHE A 196 -4.91 -11.33 22.48
C PHE A 196 -5.12 -10.79 21.06
N ARG A 197 -5.07 -11.66 20.04
CA ARG A 197 -5.38 -11.29 18.65
C ARG A 197 -6.82 -10.81 18.49
N ALA A 198 -7.79 -11.47 19.14
CA ALA A 198 -9.20 -11.06 19.09
C ALA A 198 -9.41 -9.69 19.75
N ILE A 199 -8.82 -9.46 20.91
CA ILE A 199 -8.90 -8.16 21.62
C ILE A 199 -8.22 -7.07 20.78
N ALA A 200 -7.00 -7.32 20.27
CA ALA A 200 -6.27 -6.38 19.43
C ALA A 200 -7.08 -6.04 18.17
N LEU A 201 -7.72 -7.03 17.52
CA LEU A 201 -8.57 -6.82 16.36
C LEU A 201 -9.75 -5.87 16.67
N ILE A 202 -10.46 -6.08 17.78
CA ILE A 202 -11.59 -5.24 18.16
C ILE A 202 -11.11 -3.80 18.39
N LEU A 203 -10.01 -3.61 19.10
CA LEU A 203 -9.43 -2.29 19.35
C LEU A 203 -8.95 -1.62 18.04
N LEU A 204 -8.28 -2.37 17.16
CA LEU A 204 -7.85 -1.89 15.85
C LEU A 204 -9.05 -1.50 14.98
N LEU A 205 -10.13 -2.27 14.99
CA LEU A 205 -11.34 -1.95 14.25
C LEU A 205 -11.96 -0.63 14.72
N ILE A 206 -12.08 -0.44 16.04
CA ILE A 206 -12.59 0.81 16.60
C ILE A 206 -11.72 1.99 16.21
N LEU A 207 -10.39 1.84 16.30
CA LEU A 207 -9.43 2.87 15.94
C LEU A 207 -9.48 3.21 14.45
N SER A 208 -9.54 2.20 13.59
CA SER A 208 -9.65 2.34 12.13
C SER A 208 -10.94 3.06 11.71
N VAL A 209 -12.08 2.72 12.33
CA VAL A 209 -13.36 3.40 12.06
C VAL A 209 -13.29 4.87 12.52
N ALA A 210 -12.70 5.15 13.68
CA ALA A 210 -12.51 6.52 14.14
C ALA A 210 -11.60 7.32 13.21
N ALA A 211 -10.49 6.71 12.73
CA ALA A 211 -9.58 7.31 11.77
C ALA A 211 -10.28 7.57 10.44
N LEU A 212 -11.05 6.62 9.93
CA LEU A 212 -11.81 6.74 8.68
C LEU A 212 -12.80 7.92 8.75
N ILE A 213 -13.59 8.00 9.83
CA ILE A 213 -14.58 9.09 10.00
C ILE A 213 -13.88 10.45 10.02
N ARG A 214 -12.76 10.58 10.73
CA ARG A 214 -11.99 11.84 10.81
C ARG A 214 -11.35 12.21 9.48
N LEU A 215 -10.77 11.25 8.78
CA LEU A 215 -10.10 11.47 7.50
C LEU A 215 -11.12 11.83 6.40
N LEU A 216 -12.23 11.11 6.32
CA LEU A 216 -13.32 11.45 5.41
C LEU A 216 -13.95 12.81 5.74
N GLY A 217 -14.12 13.12 7.02
CA GLY A 217 -14.59 14.43 7.48
C GLY A 217 -13.67 15.57 7.04
N PHE A 218 -12.35 15.37 7.17
CA PHE A 218 -11.36 16.32 6.68
C PHE A 218 -11.46 16.53 5.16
N TRP A 219 -11.40 15.45 4.38
CA TRP A 219 -11.47 15.55 2.93
C TRP A 219 -12.82 16.10 2.43
N LYS A 220 -13.91 15.78 3.11
CA LYS A 220 -15.23 16.38 2.79
C LYS A 220 -15.21 17.89 2.98
N ARG A 221 -14.64 18.40 4.08
CA ARG A 221 -14.49 19.84 4.31
C ARG A 221 -13.64 20.51 3.25
N VAL A 222 -12.46 19.94 2.95
CA VAL A 222 -11.57 20.43 1.89
C VAL A 222 -12.28 20.50 0.54
N LEU A 223 -12.99 19.44 0.16
CA LEU A 223 -13.65 19.35 -1.14
C LEU A 223 -14.95 20.16 -1.24
N SER A 224 -15.57 20.52 -0.11
CA SER A 224 -16.78 21.36 -0.10
C SER A 224 -16.52 22.84 -0.27
N ASP A 225 -15.29 23.30 0.01
CA ASP A 225 -14.90 24.71 -0.17
C ASP A 225 -14.55 24.97 -1.64
N ALA A 226 -15.59 25.28 -2.44
CA ALA A 226 -15.43 25.48 -3.88
C ALA A 226 -14.56 26.71 -4.18
N GLY A 227 -14.72 27.80 -3.42
CA GLY A 227 -13.97 29.04 -3.65
C GLY A 227 -12.46 28.84 -3.44
N TRP A 228 -12.10 28.13 -2.38
CA TRP A 228 -10.71 27.77 -2.12
C TRP A 228 -10.15 26.84 -3.19
N MET A 229 -10.90 25.82 -3.59
CA MET A 229 -10.48 24.91 -4.65
C MET A 229 -10.25 25.60 -5.99
N ASP A 230 -11.10 26.57 -6.36
CA ASP A 230 -10.94 27.34 -7.59
C ASP A 230 -9.70 28.27 -7.52
N SER A 231 -9.43 28.87 -6.35
CA SER A 231 -8.23 29.68 -6.12
C SER A 231 -6.94 28.86 -6.24
N LEU A 232 -6.92 27.64 -5.67
CA LEU A 232 -5.78 26.72 -5.79
C LEU A 232 -5.59 26.23 -7.24
N GLU A 233 -6.67 26.00 -7.99
CA GLU A 233 -6.57 25.62 -9.40
C GLU A 233 -6.03 26.78 -10.24
N ALA A 234 -6.44 28.01 -9.98
CA ALA A 234 -5.92 29.21 -10.64
C ALA A 234 -4.43 29.39 -10.33
N LEU A 235 -4.02 29.23 -9.06
CA LEU A 235 -2.64 29.28 -8.64
C LEU A 235 -1.79 28.22 -9.35
N TYR A 236 -2.25 26.97 -9.37
CA TYR A 236 -1.56 25.86 -10.03
C TYR A 236 -1.38 26.13 -11.53
N ARG A 237 -2.41 26.66 -12.18
CA ARG A 237 -2.33 27.05 -13.61
C ARG A 237 -1.30 28.14 -13.83
N ARG A 238 -1.24 29.15 -12.95
CA ARG A 238 -0.34 30.28 -13.07
C ARG A 238 1.10 29.89 -12.79
N GLU A 239 1.38 29.12 -11.74
CA GLU A 239 2.75 28.86 -11.28
C GLU A 239 3.36 27.62 -11.87
N VAL A 240 2.57 26.54 -12.05
CA VAL A 240 3.09 25.24 -12.45
C VAL A 240 2.86 24.94 -13.93
N LEU A 241 1.69 25.25 -14.48
CA LEU A 241 1.40 24.94 -15.89
C LEU A 241 2.06 25.90 -16.89
N THR A 242 2.52 27.06 -16.45
CA THR A 242 3.26 28.00 -17.31
C THR A 242 4.61 27.39 -17.71
N ASP A 243 5.18 26.52 -16.88
CA ASP A 243 6.43 25.85 -17.20
C ASP A 243 6.19 24.44 -17.77
N ARG A 244 6.00 24.36 -19.10
CA ARG A 244 5.81 23.12 -19.85
C ARG A 244 6.96 22.11 -19.64
N SER A 245 8.16 22.59 -19.35
CA SER A 245 9.34 21.75 -19.15
C SER A 245 9.27 20.95 -17.84
N LEU A 246 8.74 21.55 -16.77
CA LEU A 246 8.56 20.87 -15.48
C LEU A 246 7.48 19.79 -15.56
N PHE A 247 6.39 20.05 -16.27
CA PHE A 247 5.33 19.08 -16.48
C PHE A 247 5.83 17.84 -17.25
N LEU A 248 6.54 18.07 -18.36
CA LEU A 248 7.13 16.98 -19.16
C LEU A 248 8.14 16.16 -18.36
N ARG A 249 9.06 16.80 -17.64
CA ARG A 249 10.06 16.10 -16.80
C ARG A 249 9.39 15.25 -15.72
N ARG A 250 8.27 15.71 -15.15
CA ARG A 250 7.54 14.97 -14.14
C ARG A 250 6.83 13.73 -14.73
N GLN A 251 6.16 13.93 -15.87
CA GLN A 251 5.49 12.86 -16.59
C GLN A 251 6.48 11.78 -17.03
N MET A 252 7.64 12.18 -17.57
CA MET A 252 8.71 11.27 -17.95
C MET A 252 9.28 10.50 -16.76
N ARG A 253 9.53 11.15 -15.60
CA ARG A 253 10.00 10.45 -14.40
C ARG A 253 9.00 9.43 -13.87
N ALA A 254 7.71 9.79 -13.83
CA ALA A 254 6.66 8.86 -13.40
C ALA A 254 6.53 7.67 -14.36
N ALA A 255 6.55 7.92 -15.67
CA ALA A 255 6.52 6.88 -16.68
C ALA A 255 7.74 5.95 -16.58
N PHE A 256 8.95 6.54 -16.47
CA PHE A 256 10.18 5.78 -16.31
C PHE A 256 10.16 4.90 -15.06
N PHE A 257 9.69 5.44 -13.93
CA PHE A 257 9.56 4.68 -12.70
C PHE A 257 8.62 3.48 -12.88
N LEU A 258 7.44 3.68 -13.49
CA LEU A 258 6.50 2.59 -13.75
C LEU A 258 7.07 1.53 -14.71
N LEU A 259 7.81 1.96 -15.74
CA LEU A 259 8.46 1.05 -16.66
C LEU A 259 9.57 0.22 -15.99
N VAL A 260 10.43 0.86 -15.18
CA VAL A 260 11.49 0.16 -14.43
C VAL A 260 10.91 -0.84 -13.44
N VAL A 261 9.93 -0.41 -12.62
CA VAL A 261 9.27 -1.31 -11.67
C VAL A 261 8.54 -2.44 -12.41
N GLY A 262 7.82 -2.14 -13.48
CA GLY A 262 7.16 -3.14 -14.32
C GLY A 262 8.14 -4.16 -14.89
N THR A 263 9.33 -3.73 -15.36
CA THR A 263 10.38 -4.63 -15.84
C THR A 263 10.95 -5.51 -14.72
N VAL A 264 11.10 -4.98 -13.51
CA VAL A 264 11.51 -5.80 -12.34
C VAL A 264 10.46 -6.85 -12.03
N PHE A 265 9.16 -6.49 -12.09
CA PHE A 265 8.06 -7.44 -11.88
C PHE A 265 7.90 -8.46 -13.02
N SER A 266 8.42 -8.19 -14.23
CA SER A 266 8.45 -9.17 -15.30
C SER A 266 9.56 -10.22 -15.12
N GLY A 267 10.50 -9.99 -14.20
CA GLY A 267 11.47 -11.00 -13.79
C GLY A 267 10.76 -12.15 -13.08
N ASN A 268 10.76 -13.32 -13.70
CA ASN A 268 10.02 -14.50 -13.26
C ASN A 268 10.67 -15.12 -11.99
N LEU A 269 10.61 -14.41 -10.86
CA LEU A 269 11.12 -14.88 -9.59
C LEU A 269 10.17 -15.96 -9.03
N ARG A 270 10.65 -17.20 -9.02
CA ARG A 270 9.92 -18.36 -8.46
C ARG A 270 10.62 -18.89 -7.23
N ILE A 271 9.85 -19.19 -6.22
CA ILE A 271 10.27 -19.95 -5.05
C ILE A 271 9.34 -21.18 -4.97
N GLU A 272 9.94 -22.36 -5.04
CA GLU A 272 9.22 -23.65 -4.94
C GLU A 272 8.01 -23.75 -5.90
N GLU A 273 8.25 -23.50 -7.17
CA GLU A 273 7.23 -23.53 -8.23
C GLU A 273 6.12 -22.45 -8.12
N ARG A 274 6.18 -21.58 -7.13
CA ARG A 274 5.24 -20.46 -6.97
C ARG A 274 5.84 -19.16 -7.49
N GLN A 275 5.09 -18.47 -8.34
CA GLN A 275 5.47 -17.15 -8.83
C GLN A 275 5.37 -16.13 -7.71
N LEU A 276 6.50 -15.49 -7.36
CA LEU A 276 6.55 -14.43 -6.34
C LEU A 276 6.00 -13.10 -6.88
N LEU A 277 6.26 -12.82 -8.15
CA LEU A 277 5.88 -11.57 -8.81
C LEU A 277 4.87 -11.88 -9.93
N PRO A 278 3.58 -11.52 -9.77
CA PRO A 278 2.59 -11.77 -10.80
C PRO A 278 2.86 -10.95 -12.06
N GLY A 279 3.00 -11.60 -13.22
CA GLY A 279 3.19 -10.94 -14.52
C GLY A 279 2.07 -9.96 -14.88
N VAL A 280 0.86 -10.16 -14.34
CA VAL A 280 -0.26 -9.21 -14.43
C VAL A 280 0.12 -7.83 -13.88
N VAL A 281 0.83 -7.77 -12.74
CA VAL A 281 1.26 -6.50 -12.13
C VAL A 281 2.29 -5.83 -13.03
N ALA A 282 3.24 -6.61 -13.58
CA ALA A 282 4.21 -6.12 -14.57
C ALA A 282 3.51 -5.48 -15.77
N ALA A 283 2.57 -6.19 -16.37
CA ALA A 283 1.81 -5.71 -17.53
C ALA A 283 1.05 -4.41 -17.24
N LEU A 284 0.39 -4.31 -16.09
CA LEU A 284 -0.33 -3.11 -15.66
C LEU A 284 0.60 -1.91 -15.42
N LEU A 285 1.76 -2.13 -14.81
CA LEU A 285 2.76 -1.08 -14.57
C LEU A 285 3.37 -0.57 -15.89
N ILE A 286 3.72 -1.48 -16.81
CA ILE A 286 4.26 -1.11 -18.14
C ILE A 286 3.19 -0.37 -18.95
N ALA A 287 1.94 -0.86 -18.96
CA ALA A 287 0.83 -0.18 -19.62
C ALA A 287 0.59 1.22 -19.03
N GLY A 288 0.64 1.37 -17.71
CA GLY A 288 0.54 2.67 -17.03
C GLY A 288 1.65 3.63 -17.42
N GLY A 289 2.91 3.16 -17.49
CA GLY A 289 4.05 3.93 -17.98
C GLY A 289 3.87 4.38 -19.43
N ALA A 290 3.47 3.47 -20.32
CA ALA A 290 3.18 3.76 -21.72
C ALA A 290 2.01 4.74 -21.89
N PHE A 291 0.98 4.63 -21.03
CA PHE A 291 -0.14 5.56 -21.01
C PHE A 291 0.30 6.99 -20.64
N LEU A 292 1.19 7.15 -19.69
CA LEU A 292 1.75 8.46 -19.33
C LEU A 292 2.54 9.07 -20.51
N LEU A 293 3.23 8.26 -21.31
CA LEU A 293 4.02 8.70 -22.46
C LEU A 293 3.21 8.79 -23.77
N ARG A 294 1.89 8.58 -23.74
CA ARG A 294 1.02 8.40 -24.91
C ARG A 294 1.12 9.50 -25.98
N GLU A 295 1.46 10.73 -25.59
CA GLU A 295 1.54 11.86 -26.51
C GLU A 295 2.84 11.87 -27.32
N ASN A 296 3.91 11.27 -26.76
CA ASN A 296 5.26 11.33 -27.32
C ASN A 296 5.77 9.97 -27.82
N PHE A 297 4.94 8.90 -27.73
CA PHE A 297 5.36 7.53 -28.10
C PHE A 297 4.59 6.99 -29.31
N PRO A 298 5.22 6.88 -30.48
CA PRO A 298 4.54 6.45 -31.71
C PRO A 298 4.07 4.99 -31.69
N GLY A 299 4.76 4.10 -30.96
CA GLY A 299 4.46 2.66 -30.85
C GLY A 299 3.39 2.26 -29.82
N ARG A 300 2.64 3.22 -29.24
CA ARG A 300 1.75 2.99 -28.09
C ARG A 300 0.76 1.82 -28.26
N ARG A 301 0.17 1.65 -29.47
CA ARG A 301 -0.81 0.57 -29.73
C ARG A 301 -0.20 -0.81 -29.60
N ALA A 302 1.01 -0.99 -30.10
CA ALA A 302 1.74 -2.24 -29.98
C ALA A 302 2.06 -2.56 -28.52
N VAL A 303 2.53 -1.58 -27.74
CA VAL A 303 2.81 -1.76 -26.30
C VAL A 303 1.53 -2.13 -25.53
N PHE A 304 0.40 -1.44 -25.77
CA PHE A 304 -0.86 -1.79 -25.10
C PHE A 304 -1.35 -3.18 -25.49
N LEU A 305 -1.22 -3.56 -26.76
CA LEU A 305 -1.59 -4.89 -27.21
C LEU A 305 -0.70 -5.97 -26.55
N SER A 306 0.61 -5.76 -26.52
CA SER A 306 1.55 -6.66 -25.86
C SER A 306 1.25 -6.79 -24.35
N CYS A 307 0.97 -5.67 -23.66
CA CYS A 307 0.58 -5.71 -22.25
C CYS A 307 -0.74 -6.45 -22.03
N ALA A 308 -1.72 -6.30 -22.93
CA ALA A 308 -2.99 -7.03 -22.83
C ALA A 308 -2.79 -8.54 -23.03
N VAL A 309 -1.95 -8.95 -24.00
CA VAL A 309 -1.61 -10.35 -24.21
C VAL A 309 -0.86 -10.90 -23.00
N LEU A 310 0.15 -10.20 -22.49
CA LEU A 310 0.89 -10.58 -21.29
C LEU A 310 -0.06 -10.74 -20.10
N CYS A 311 -0.98 -9.80 -19.86
CA CYS A 311 -1.98 -9.90 -18.81
C CYS A 311 -2.84 -11.17 -18.94
N ALA A 312 -3.32 -11.47 -20.15
CA ALA A 312 -4.15 -12.65 -20.40
C ALA A 312 -3.39 -13.96 -20.15
N VAL A 313 -2.13 -14.04 -20.65
CA VAL A 313 -1.25 -15.20 -20.42
C VAL A 313 -0.95 -15.37 -18.95
N SER A 314 -0.58 -14.31 -18.24
CA SER A 314 -0.28 -14.35 -16.80
C SER A 314 -1.47 -14.75 -15.95
N ILE A 315 -2.67 -14.29 -16.28
CA ILE A 315 -3.91 -14.72 -15.59
C ILE A 315 -4.15 -16.21 -15.83
N ALA A 316 -3.99 -16.69 -17.08
CA ALA A 316 -4.14 -18.10 -17.40
C ALA A 316 -3.10 -18.97 -16.69
N ALA A 317 -1.83 -18.54 -16.67
CA ALA A 317 -0.74 -19.22 -15.97
C ALA A 317 -1.02 -19.31 -14.46
N LEU A 318 -1.45 -18.20 -13.84
CA LEU A 318 -1.79 -18.17 -12.42
C LEU A 318 -2.96 -19.10 -12.09
N ALA A 319 -4.01 -19.12 -12.93
CA ALA A 319 -5.15 -20.01 -12.76
C ALA A 319 -4.76 -21.48 -12.90
N CYS A 320 -4.00 -21.84 -13.94
CA CYS A 320 -3.52 -23.20 -14.16
C CYS A 320 -2.59 -23.66 -13.02
N ASN A 321 -1.66 -22.81 -12.58
CA ASN A 321 -0.75 -23.14 -11.49
C ASN A 321 -1.49 -23.31 -10.16
N THR A 322 -2.48 -22.46 -9.87
CA THR A 322 -3.31 -22.60 -8.67
C THR A 322 -4.14 -23.89 -8.68
N LEU A 323 -4.70 -24.27 -9.84
CA LEU A 323 -5.42 -25.51 -10.00
C LEU A 323 -4.50 -26.73 -9.84
N TYR A 324 -3.30 -26.67 -10.42
CA TYR A 324 -2.29 -27.72 -10.31
C TYR A 324 -1.88 -27.94 -8.85
N LEU A 325 -1.49 -26.86 -8.14
CA LEU A 325 -1.06 -26.94 -6.74
C LEU A 325 -2.18 -27.36 -5.77
N ARG A 326 -3.46 -27.12 -6.10
CA ARG A 326 -4.60 -27.60 -5.30
C ARG A 326 -4.94 -29.06 -5.50
N ARG A 327 -4.73 -29.59 -6.69
CA ARG A 327 -5.16 -30.94 -7.07
C ARG A 327 -4.08 -31.98 -6.97
N TYR A 328 -2.82 -31.61 -7.15
CA TYR A 328 -1.73 -32.55 -7.34
C TYR A 328 -0.51 -32.17 -6.50
N VAL A 329 0.05 -33.18 -5.83
CA VAL A 329 1.38 -33.04 -5.24
C VAL A 329 2.41 -33.16 -6.38
N PRO A 330 3.44 -32.30 -6.47
CA PRO A 330 4.40 -32.27 -7.58
C PRO A 330 5.00 -33.64 -7.94
N GLU A 331 5.24 -34.47 -6.94
CA GLU A 331 5.81 -35.83 -7.09
C GLU A 331 4.81 -36.86 -7.66
N ALA A 332 3.51 -36.64 -7.46
CA ALA A 332 2.45 -37.53 -7.98
C ALA A 332 2.01 -37.17 -9.40
N SER A 333 2.39 -36.01 -9.91
CA SER A 333 1.97 -35.48 -11.22
C SER A 333 2.37 -36.35 -12.40
N LEU A 334 3.48 -37.12 -12.27
CA LEU A 334 4.00 -37.99 -13.32
C LEU A 334 3.15 -39.25 -13.51
N TYR A 335 2.32 -39.65 -12.56
CA TYR A 335 1.53 -40.91 -12.58
C TYR A 335 0.11 -40.71 -13.12
N TYR A 336 -0.38 -39.48 -13.24
CA TYR A 336 -1.73 -39.20 -13.71
C TYR A 336 -1.74 -38.43 -15.00
N ALA A 337 -2.38 -38.94 -16.06
CA ALA A 337 -2.43 -38.30 -17.36
C ALA A 337 -2.97 -36.85 -17.34
N ASP A 338 -3.96 -36.60 -16.49
CA ASP A 338 -4.56 -35.26 -16.36
C ASP A 338 -3.65 -34.29 -15.59
N ALA A 339 -2.93 -34.79 -14.60
CA ALA A 339 -1.91 -33.99 -13.90
C ALA A 339 -0.76 -33.61 -14.82
N TYR A 340 -0.31 -34.54 -15.67
CA TYR A 340 0.73 -34.29 -16.67
C TYR A 340 0.29 -33.22 -17.71
N ARG A 341 -0.95 -33.31 -18.21
CA ARG A 341 -1.50 -32.30 -19.11
C ARG A 341 -1.54 -30.92 -18.48
N LEU A 342 -1.98 -30.82 -17.22
CA LEU A 342 -2.03 -29.56 -16.50
C LEU A 342 -0.63 -29.02 -16.23
N PHE A 343 0.31 -29.87 -15.83
CA PHE A 343 1.73 -29.55 -15.68
C PHE A 343 2.32 -29.01 -17.00
N LEU A 344 2.05 -29.69 -18.12
CA LEU A 344 2.52 -29.24 -19.43
C LEU A 344 1.92 -27.86 -19.82
N ALA A 345 0.62 -27.66 -19.54
CA ALA A 345 -0.04 -26.37 -19.77
C ALA A 345 0.60 -25.26 -18.94
N VAL A 346 0.91 -25.49 -17.66
CA VAL A 346 1.63 -24.54 -16.80
C VAL A 346 2.99 -24.22 -17.40
N ARG A 347 3.77 -25.22 -17.83
CA ARG A 347 5.12 -25.01 -18.41
C ARG A 347 5.09 -24.28 -19.75
N ILE A 348 4.08 -24.52 -20.60
CA ILE A 348 3.92 -23.79 -21.87
C ILE A 348 3.54 -22.32 -21.60
N LEU A 349 2.62 -22.09 -20.69
CA LEU A 349 2.20 -20.71 -20.32
C LEU A 349 3.34 -19.94 -19.68
N ASP A 350 4.12 -20.58 -18.82
CA ASP A 350 5.32 -20.04 -18.21
C ASP A 350 6.39 -19.63 -19.23
N GLY A 351 6.57 -20.45 -20.28
CA GLY A 351 7.52 -20.13 -21.36
C GLY A 351 7.02 -19.03 -22.31
N ALA A 352 5.71 -18.72 -22.28
CA ALA A 352 5.08 -17.65 -23.05
C ALA A 352 5.08 -16.31 -22.32
N GLU A 353 5.20 -16.29 -20.97
CA GLU A 353 5.43 -15.08 -20.16
C GLU A 353 6.86 -14.55 -20.33
#